data_d73804d7fe31a506a308a6241258424d
#
_entry.id   d73804d7fe31a506a308a6241258424d
#
_cell.length_a   1.000
_cell.length_b   1.000
_cell.length_c   1.000
_cell.angle_alpha   90.00
_cell.angle_beta   90.00
_cell.angle_gamma   90.00
#
_symmetry.space_group_name_H-M   'P 1'
#
loop_
_entity.id
_entity.type
_entity.pdbx_description
1 polymer ?
#
loop_
_entity_poly.entity_id
_entity_poly.type
_entity_poly.pdbx_seq_one_letter_code
_entity_poly.pdbx_strand_id
1 'polypeptide(L)'
;MADVVYSTVTALQDAALSLWNAFVNVVPGLIAALIVFLVGYIIAEVIKKIIVTLLEKALVDKWIEDRKLEAAIGKVKMSRLAGALVKWYIIALFLAQALVLIKLDVLSSFAGMLVVWIPVVAASVMFIVLGLLFARYLGNKVLATEYKFKKSVQIIVEVIVAYIAIVLGLENMGFKVTILLDAFRIAFTAFVIIAAIVFGISFAMSYKKEIQDFARTFKR
;
A
#
# COMPACT_ATOMS: atom_id res chain seq x y z
N MET A 1 -64.71 2.02 9.33
CA MET A 1 -63.94 0.78 9.52
C MET A 1 -63.72 0.01 8.21
N ALA A 2 -64.77 -0.19 7.39
CA ALA A 2 -64.59 -0.90 6.11
C ALA A 2 -63.54 -0.25 5.18
N ASP A 3 -63.53 1.07 5.06
CA ASP A 3 -62.59 1.81 4.19
C ASP A 3 -61.12 1.66 4.63
N VAL A 4 -60.86 1.58 5.95
CA VAL A 4 -59.51 1.34 6.50
C VAL A 4 -59.04 -0.07 6.22
N VAL A 5 -59.94 -1.05 6.31
CA VAL A 5 -59.57 -2.45 5.98
C VAL A 5 -59.32 -2.61 4.49
N TYR A 6 -60.12 -2.01 3.62
CA TYR A 6 -59.91 -2.02 2.18
C TYR A 6 -58.60 -1.36 1.80
N SER A 7 -58.27 -0.18 2.34
CA SER A 7 -57.03 0.51 2.06
C SER A 7 -55.79 -0.25 2.55
N THR A 8 -55.90 -0.98 3.68
CA THR A 8 -54.82 -1.78 4.20
C THR A 8 -54.58 -3.02 3.33
N VAL A 9 -55.66 -3.69 2.88
CA VAL A 9 -55.53 -4.87 1.99
C VAL A 9 -54.95 -4.48 0.64
N THR A 10 -55.41 -3.39 0.03
CA THR A 10 -54.82 -2.92 -1.23
C THR A 10 -53.36 -2.52 -1.08
N ALA A 11 -52.99 -1.82 0.01
CA ALA A 11 -51.58 -1.47 0.26
C ALA A 11 -50.68 -2.75 0.45
N LEU A 12 -51.20 -3.77 1.09
CA LEU A 12 -50.47 -5.07 1.22
C LEU A 12 -50.34 -5.81 -0.13
N GLN A 13 -51.39 -5.78 -0.96
CA GLN A 13 -51.34 -6.35 -2.29
C GLN A 13 -50.31 -5.63 -3.18
N ASP A 14 -50.34 -4.26 -3.18
CA ASP A 14 -49.40 -3.47 -3.93
C ASP A 14 -47.94 -3.66 -3.47
N ALA A 15 -47.73 -3.78 -2.17
CA ALA A 15 -46.42 -4.14 -1.61
C ALA A 15 -45.94 -5.50 -2.05
N ALA A 16 -46.82 -6.53 -2.00
CA ALA A 16 -46.48 -7.87 -2.46
C ALA A 16 -46.18 -7.93 -3.96
N LEU A 17 -46.96 -7.25 -4.80
CA LEU A 17 -46.75 -7.14 -6.23
C LEU A 17 -45.47 -6.38 -6.55
N SER A 18 -45.13 -5.33 -5.84
CA SER A 18 -43.91 -4.57 -6.01
C SER A 18 -42.67 -5.41 -5.66
N LEU A 19 -42.73 -6.18 -4.57
CA LEU A 19 -41.67 -7.13 -4.18
C LEU A 19 -41.51 -8.25 -5.24
N TRP A 20 -42.61 -8.80 -5.73
CA TRP A 20 -42.58 -9.81 -6.79
C TRP A 20 -41.95 -9.28 -8.08
N ASN A 21 -42.38 -8.12 -8.51
CA ASN A 21 -41.83 -7.45 -9.70
C ASN A 21 -40.35 -7.10 -9.53
N ALA A 22 -39.93 -6.64 -8.35
CA ALA A 22 -38.52 -6.38 -8.04
C ALA A 22 -37.70 -7.69 -8.14
N PHE A 23 -38.21 -8.79 -7.57
CA PHE A 23 -37.55 -10.10 -7.64
C PHE A 23 -37.41 -10.60 -9.09
N VAL A 24 -38.48 -10.58 -9.88
CA VAL A 24 -38.49 -11.03 -11.29
C VAL A 24 -37.53 -10.17 -12.13
N ASN A 25 -37.42 -8.89 -11.86
CA ASN A 25 -36.50 -7.99 -12.58
C ASN A 25 -35.02 -8.18 -12.19
N VAL A 26 -34.73 -8.63 -10.96
CA VAL A 26 -33.36 -8.86 -10.48
C VAL A 26 -32.78 -10.17 -11.00
N VAL A 27 -33.60 -11.23 -11.15
CA VAL A 27 -33.12 -12.57 -11.56
C VAL A 27 -32.35 -12.60 -12.88
N PRO A 28 -32.83 -11.98 -13.97
CA PRO A 28 -32.06 -11.92 -15.22
C PRO A 28 -30.73 -11.18 -15.05
N GLY A 29 -30.73 -10.11 -14.22
CA GLY A 29 -29.52 -9.36 -13.89
C GLY A 29 -28.50 -10.21 -13.13
N LEU A 30 -28.95 -11.06 -12.19
CA LEU A 30 -28.08 -11.98 -11.46
C LEU A 30 -27.41 -13.01 -12.36
N ILE A 31 -28.15 -13.58 -13.32
CA ILE A 31 -27.61 -14.55 -14.28
C ILE A 31 -26.55 -13.85 -15.16
N ALA A 32 -26.86 -12.66 -15.70
CA ALA A 32 -25.93 -11.89 -16.49
C ALA A 32 -24.67 -11.49 -15.67
N ALA A 33 -24.85 -11.06 -14.41
CA ALA A 33 -23.77 -10.74 -13.52
C ALA A 33 -22.85 -11.92 -13.24
N LEU A 34 -23.43 -13.11 -13.03
CA LEU A 34 -22.65 -14.33 -12.82
C LEU A 34 -21.80 -14.68 -14.05
N ILE A 35 -22.37 -14.58 -15.24
CA ILE A 35 -21.65 -14.84 -16.50
C ILE A 35 -20.49 -13.85 -16.66
N VAL A 36 -20.73 -12.55 -16.47
CA VAL A 36 -19.70 -11.51 -16.57
C VAL A 36 -18.60 -11.74 -15.53
N PHE A 37 -18.95 -12.10 -14.31
CA PHE A 37 -17.98 -12.40 -13.27
C PHE A 37 -17.12 -13.63 -13.60
N LEU A 38 -17.71 -14.71 -14.10
CA LEU A 38 -16.97 -15.92 -14.49
C LEU A 38 -16.02 -15.65 -15.67
N VAL A 39 -16.48 -14.91 -16.67
CA VAL A 39 -15.63 -14.49 -17.80
C VAL A 39 -14.47 -13.63 -17.29
N GLY A 40 -14.74 -12.67 -16.40
CA GLY A 40 -13.74 -11.82 -15.78
C GLY A 40 -12.71 -12.61 -14.98
N TYR A 41 -13.13 -13.62 -14.23
CA TYR A 41 -12.23 -14.51 -13.48
C TYR A 41 -11.27 -15.27 -14.41
N ILE A 42 -11.76 -15.80 -15.52
CA ILE A 42 -10.95 -16.50 -16.51
C ILE A 42 -9.92 -15.54 -17.13
N ILE A 43 -10.37 -14.35 -17.55
CA ILE A 43 -9.49 -13.31 -18.10
C ILE A 43 -8.41 -12.91 -17.08
N ALA A 44 -8.80 -12.71 -15.81
CA ALA A 44 -7.87 -12.37 -14.74
C ALA A 44 -6.77 -13.43 -14.53
N GLU A 45 -7.13 -14.72 -14.60
CA GLU A 45 -6.16 -15.81 -14.47
C GLU A 45 -5.21 -15.89 -15.66
N VAL A 46 -5.70 -15.65 -16.87
CA VAL A 46 -4.87 -15.60 -18.09
C VAL A 46 -3.88 -14.44 -18.02
N ILE A 47 -4.36 -13.24 -17.70
CA ILE A 47 -3.50 -12.04 -17.59
C ILE A 47 -2.47 -12.20 -16.48
N LYS A 48 -2.85 -12.74 -15.31
CA LYS A 48 -1.89 -13.08 -14.24
C LYS A 48 -0.77 -13.97 -14.77
N LYS A 49 -1.08 -15.05 -15.49
CA LYS A 49 -0.06 -15.95 -16.05
C LYS A 49 0.88 -15.22 -17.02
N ILE A 50 0.34 -14.34 -17.86
CA ILE A 50 1.13 -13.53 -18.78
C ILE A 50 2.09 -12.62 -18.01
N ILE A 51 1.59 -11.87 -17.02
CA ILE A 51 2.41 -10.96 -16.21
C ILE A 51 3.51 -11.72 -15.46
N VAL A 52 3.16 -12.83 -14.80
CA VAL A 52 4.16 -13.67 -14.09
C VAL A 52 5.24 -14.14 -15.06
N THR A 53 4.86 -14.69 -16.22
CA THR A 53 5.82 -15.19 -17.22
C THR A 53 6.70 -14.07 -17.78
N LEU A 54 6.16 -12.88 -18.02
CA LEU A 54 6.93 -11.73 -18.49
C LEU A 54 7.96 -11.29 -17.46
N LEU A 55 7.57 -11.19 -16.18
CA LEU A 55 8.47 -10.79 -15.09
C LEU A 55 9.54 -11.85 -14.79
N GLU A 56 9.19 -13.15 -14.89
CA GLU A 56 10.16 -14.25 -14.76
C GLU A 56 11.17 -14.22 -15.92
N LYS A 57 10.73 -13.99 -17.15
CA LYS A 57 11.62 -13.81 -18.31
C LYS A 57 12.50 -12.56 -18.20
N ALA A 58 11.98 -11.50 -17.60
CA ALA A 58 12.76 -10.29 -17.30
C ALA A 58 13.76 -10.47 -16.16
N LEU A 59 13.84 -11.69 -15.59
CA LEU A 59 14.78 -12.07 -14.53
C LEU A 59 14.68 -11.18 -13.26
N VAL A 60 13.51 -10.59 -13.00
CA VAL A 60 13.29 -9.69 -11.85
C VAL A 60 13.55 -10.41 -10.53
N ASP A 61 13.00 -11.62 -10.35
CA ASP A 61 13.20 -12.41 -9.14
C ASP A 61 14.68 -12.82 -8.97
N LYS A 62 15.35 -13.17 -10.07
CA LYS A 62 16.76 -13.51 -10.07
C LYS A 62 17.67 -12.33 -9.69
N TRP A 63 17.35 -11.14 -10.19
CA TRP A 63 18.06 -9.92 -9.83
C TRP A 63 17.95 -9.60 -8.32
N ILE A 64 16.77 -9.86 -7.71
CA ILE A 64 16.53 -9.70 -6.27
C ILE A 64 17.35 -10.71 -5.48
N GLU A 65 17.37 -11.98 -5.93
CA GLU A 65 18.11 -13.08 -5.31
C GLU A 65 19.63 -12.85 -5.36
N ASP A 66 20.18 -12.51 -6.54
CA ASP A 66 21.62 -12.25 -6.75
C ASP A 66 22.13 -11.12 -5.83
N ARG A 67 21.26 -10.17 -5.48
CA ARG A 67 21.58 -9.07 -4.57
C ARG A 67 21.25 -9.35 -3.10
N LYS A 68 20.80 -10.56 -2.76
CA LYS A 68 20.43 -10.98 -1.40
C LYS A 68 19.35 -10.07 -0.77
N LEU A 69 18.43 -9.58 -1.60
CA LEU A 69 17.35 -8.67 -1.17
C LEU A 69 16.10 -9.44 -0.73
N GLU A 70 16.00 -10.72 -1.03
CA GLU A 70 14.85 -11.58 -0.72
C GLU A 70 14.48 -11.63 0.76
N ALA A 71 15.48 -11.47 1.65
CA ALA A 71 15.24 -11.45 3.10
C ALA A 71 14.38 -10.25 3.55
N ALA A 72 14.36 -9.15 2.81
CA ALA A 72 13.55 -7.97 3.12
C ALA A 72 12.04 -8.19 2.89
N ILE A 73 11.70 -9.10 1.96
CA ILE A 73 10.30 -9.37 1.55
C ILE A 73 9.86 -10.80 1.89
N GLY A 74 10.57 -11.50 2.82
CA GLY A 74 10.19 -12.82 3.29
C GLY A 74 10.21 -13.90 2.20
N LYS A 75 11.12 -13.82 1.23
CA LYS A 75 11.28 -14.75 0.10
C LYS A 75 10.06 -14.79 -0.85
N VAL A 76 9.24 -13.77 -0.84
CA VAL A 76 8.12 -13.64 -1.78
C VAL A 76 8.66 -13.34 -3.17
N LYS A 77 8.24 -14.11 -4.18
CA LYS A 77 8.61 -13.84 -5.57
C LYS A 77 7.86 -12.62 -6.10
N MET A 78 8.60 -11.63 -6.56
CA MET A 78 8.07 -10.36 -7.05
C MET A 78 7.17 -10.55 -8.28
N SER A 79 7.52 -11.46 -9.17
CA SER A 79 6.71 -11.86 -10.32
C SER A 79 5.32 -12.35 -9.91
N ARG A 80 5.24 -13.20 -8.88
CA ARG A 80 3.98 -13.74 -8.37
C ARG A 80 3.15 -12.68 -7.65
N LEU A 81 3.79 -11.80 -6.88
CA LEU A 81 3.12 -10.70 -6.20
C LEU A 81 2.47 -9.75 -7.20
N ALA A 82 3.22 -9.29 -8.20
CA ALA A 82 2.71 -8.42 -9.25
C ALA A 82 1.56 -9.07 -10.03
N GLY A 83 1.71 -10.34 -10.41
CA GLY A 83 0.65 -11.09 -11.06
C GLY A 83 -0.60 -11.26 -10.22
N ALA A 84 -0.46 -11.47 -8.90
CA ALA A 84 -1.60 -11.55 -7.98
C ALA A 84 -2.34 -10.21 -7.86
N LEU A 85 -1.61 -9.10 -7.73
CA LEU A 85 -2.20 -7.76 -7.65
C LEU A 85 -2.99 -7.42 -8.93
N VAL A 86 -2.43 -7.69 -10.12
CA VAL A 86 -3.12 -7.50 -11.39
C VAL A 86 -4.36 -8.40 -11.50
N LYS A 87 -4.27 -9.67 -11.09
CA LYS A 87 -5.44 -10.57 -11.06
C LYS A 87 -6.56 -9.99 -10.20
N TRP A 88 -6.27 -9.59 -8.97
CA TRP A 88 -7.27 -9.04 -8.06
C TRP A 88 -7.90 -7.76 -8.60
N TYR A 89 -7.11 -6.91 -9.27
CA TYR A 89 -7.63 -5.71 -9.90
C TYR A 89 -8.62 -6.04 -11.03
N ILE A 90 -8.29 -6.99 -11.90
CA ILE A 90 -9.18 -7.42 -12.99
C ILE A 90 -10.45 -8.04 -12.43
N ILE A 91 -10.35 -8.90 -11.39
CA ILE A 91 -11.52 -9.47 -10.71
C ILE A 91 -12.43 -8.36 -10.20
N ALA A 92 -11.87 -7.32 -9.59
CA ALA A 92 -12.65 -6.18 -9.07
C ALA A 92 -13.36 -5.40 -10.17
N LEU A 93 -12.69 -5.18 -11.32
CA LEU A 93 -13.30 -4.53 -12.48
C LEU A 93 -14.53 -5.30 -12.98
N PHE A 94 -14.39 -6.61 -13.15
CA PHE A 94 -15.48 -7.46 -13.61
C PHE A 94 -16.58 -7.64 -12.57
N LEU A 95 -16.21 -7.69 -11.28
CA LEU A 95 -17.17 -7.69 -10.18
C LEU A 95 -18.00 -6.39 -10.16
N ALA A 96 -17.36 -5.24 -10.36
CA ALA A 96 -18.05 -3.97 -10.45
C ALA A 96 -19.04 -3.95 -11.61
N GLN A 97 -18.64 -4.42 -12.79
CA GLN A 97 -19.53 -4.52 -13.95
C GLN A 97 -20.68 -5.52 -13.70
N ALA A 98 -20.41 -6.63 -13.04
CA ALA A 98 -21.43 -7.61 -12.66
C ALA A 98 -22.48 -7.01 -11.71
N LEU A 99 -22.03 -6.22 -10.71
CA LEU A 99 -22.94 -5.59 -9.74
C LEU A 99 -23.86 -4.53 -10.40
N VAL A 100 -23.38 -3.81 -11.41
CA VAL A 100 -24.21 -2.87 -12.19
C VAL A 100 -25.36 -3.58 -12.88
N LEU A 101 -25.17 -4.83 -13.35
CA LEU A 101 -26.21 -5.60 -14.04
C LEU A 101 -27.35 -6.03 -13.10
N ILE A 102 -27.12 -6.08 -11.80
CA ILE A 102 -28.13 -6.43 -10.79
C ILE A 102 -29.11 -5.26 -10.53
N LYS A 103 -28.76 -4.06 -11.04
CA LYS A 103 -29.60 -2.84 -10.90
C LYS A 103 -29.93 -2.45 -9.46
N LEU A 104 -29.01 -2.68 -8.54
CA LEU A 104 -29.08 -2.23 -7.16
C LEU A 104 -28.13 -1.05 -6.95
N ASP A 105 -28.65 0.15 -6.76
CA ASP A 105 -27.86 1.39 -6.69
C ASP A 105 -26.78 1.36 -5.60
N VAL A 106 -27.10 0.77 -4.44
CA VAL A 106 -26.17 0.62 -3.33
C VAL A 106 -24.97 -0.26 -3.73
N LEU A 107 -25.21 -1.39 -4.41
CA LEU A 107 -24.18 -2.30 -4.87
C LEU A 107 -23.33 -1.67 -5.99
N SER A 108 -23.96 -0.94 -6.90
CA SER A 108 -23.27 -0.23 -7.97
C SER A 108 -22.34 0.87 -7.43
N SER A 109 -22.78 1.61 -6.41
CA SER A 109 -21.96 2.63 -5.74
C SER A 109 -20.77 2.01 -5.00
N PHE A 110 -20.99 0.91 -4.29
CA PHE A 110 -19.93 0.16 -3.63
C PHE A 110 -18.91 -0.41 -4.63
N ALA A 111 -19.40 -0.95 -5.75
CA ALA A 111 -18.55 -1.44 -6.83
C ALA A 111 -17.66 -0.35 -7.41
N GLY A 112 -18.21 0.87 -7.63
CA GLY A 112 -17.46 2.02 -8.07
C GLY A 112 -16.30 2.38 -7.12
N MET A 113 -16.54 2.34 -5.80
CA MET A 113 -15.49 2.55 -4.80
C MET A 113 -14.37 1.49 -4.90
N LEU A 114 -14.71 0.22 -5.06
CA LEU A 114 -13.73 -0.86 -5.17
C LEU A 114 -12.83 -0.69 -6.41
N VAL A 115 -13.39 -0.31 -7.55
CA VAL A 115 -12.62 -0.08 -8.80
C VAL A 115 -11.56 0.99 -8.62
N VAL A 116 -11.85 2.03 -7.86
CA VAL A 116 -10.89 3.12 -7.58
C VAL A 116 -9.91 2.72 -6.48
N TRP A 117 -10.38 2.07 -5.43
CA TRP A 117 -9.58 1.79 -4.24
C TRP A 117 -8.57 0.64 -4.45
N ILE A 118 -8.96 -0.43 -5.15
CA ILE A 118 -8.08 -1.60 -5.35
C ILE A 118 -6.77 -1.28 -6.08
N PRO A 119 -6.74 -0.45 -7.16
CA PRO A 119 -5.48 -0.04 -7.77
C PRO A 119 -4.58 0.74 -6.82
N VAL A 120 -5.17 1.60 -5.99
CA VAL A 120 -4.44 2.38 -5.00
C VAL A 120 -3.78 1.45 -3.98
N VAL A 121 -4.52 0.47 -3.46
CA VAL A 121 -3.96 -0.55 -2.56
C VAL A 121 -2.87 -1.36 -3.24
N ALA A 122 -3.10 -1.82 -4.46
CA ALA A 122 -2.11 -2.59 -5.21
C ALA A 122 -0.81 -1.79 -5.45
N ALA A 123 -0.93 -0.52 -5.87
CA ALA A 123 0.20 0.38 -6.05
C ALA A 123 0.94 0.63 -4.72
N SER A 124 0.21 0.80 -3.61
CA SER A 124 0.79 1.01 -2.29
C SER A 124 1.53 -0.22 -1.77
N VAL A 125 0.98 -1.42 -1.97
CA VAL A 125 1.68 -2.68 -1.64
C VAL A 125 2.97 -2.80 -2.44
N MET A 126 2.93 -2.51 -3.75
CA MET A 126 4.14 -2.50 -4.59
C MET A 126 5.14 -1.45 -4.11
N PHE A 127 4.68 -0.26 -3.74
CA PHE A 127 5.53 0.80 -3.20
C PHE A 127 6.22 0.37 -1.90
N ILE A 128 5.49 -0.25 -0.95
CA ILE A 128 6.07 -0.79 0.29
C ILE A 128 7.14 -1.84 -0.04
N VAL A 129 6.83 -2.80 -0.91
CA VAL A 129 7.77 -3.87 -1.28
C VAL A 129 9.03 -3.30 -1.93
N LEU A 130 8.88 -2.38 -2.88
CA LEU A 130 10.03 -1.71 -3.52
C LEU A 130 10.84 -0.89 -2.50
N GLY A 131 10.16 -0.23 -1.56
CA GLY A 131 10.80 0.51 -0.47
C GLY A 131 11.61 -0.39 0.46
N LEU A 132 11.08 -1.57 0.82
CA LEU A 132 11.80 -2.57 1.63
C LEU A 132 13.03 -3.13 0.88
N LEU A 133 12.89 -3.42 -0.41
CA LEU A 133 14.03 -3.83 -1.25
C LEU A 133 15.09 -2.74 -1.32
N PHE A 134 14.67 -1.49 -1.46
CA PHE A 134 15.57 -0.34 -1.49
C PHE A 134 16.26 -0.12 -0.14
N ALA A 135 15.53 -0.26 0.98
CA ALA A 135 16.10 -0.22 2.33
C ALA A 135 17.24 -1.24 2.49
N ARG A 136 16.99 -2.48 2.08
CA ARG A 136 17.97 -3.57 2.14
C ARG A 136 19.15 -3.32 1.19
N TYR A 137 18.88 -2.82 -0.01
CA TYR A 137 19.94 -2.45 -0.96
C TYR A 137 20.88 -1.39 -0.39
N LEU A 138 20.34 -0.33 0.23
CA LEU A 138 21.14 0.70 0.90
C LEU A 138 21.93 0.12 2.07
N GLY A 139 21.28 -0.71 2.90
CA GLY A 139 21.94 -1.40 4.00
C GLY A 139 23.13 -2.26 3.55
N ASN A 140 22.97 -3.02 2.47
CA ASN A 140 24.05 -3.80 1.89
C ASN A 140 25.21 -2.93 1.36
N LYS A 141 24.90 -1.75 0.81
CA LYS A 141 25.92 -0.77 0.39
C LYS A 141 26.74 -0.25 1.58
N VAL A 142 26.08 0.02 2.71
CA VAL A 142 26.76 0.44 3.95
C VAL A 142 27.67 -0.66 4.48
N LEU A 143 27.25 -1.94 4.42
CA LEU A 143 28.08 -3.07 4.83
C LEU A 143 29.37 -3.23 4.00
N ALA A 144 29.35 -2.82 2.74
CA ALA A 144 30.49 -2.88 1.85
C ALA A 144 31.58 -1.86 2.19
N THR A 145 31.33 -0.93 3.12
CA THR A 145 32.31 0.07 3.58
C THR A 145 33.19 -0.49 4.70
N GLU A 146 34.35 0.08 4.91
CA GLU A 146 35.34 -0.39 5.90
C GLU A 146 35.22 0.29 7.28
N TYR A 147 34.04 0.79 7.65
CA TYR A 147 33.84 1.45 8.94
C TYR A 147 33.68 0.45 10.10
N LYS A 148 34.23 0.83 11.28
CA LYS A 148 34.15 0.01 12.51
C LYS A 148 32.71 -0.28 12.96
N PHE A 149 31.78 0.62 12.72
CA PHE A 149 30.36 0.53 13.13
C PHE A 149 29.40 0.22 11.96
N LYS A 150 29.87 -0.33 10.86
CA LYS A 150 29.09 -0.59 9.64
C LYS A 150 27.79 -1.35 9.87
N LYS A 151 27.78 -2.36 10.79
CA LYS A 151 26.57 -3.11 11.12
C LYS A 151 25.48 -2.25 11.77
N SER A 152 25.86 -1.41 12.72
CA SER A 152 24.91 -0.51 13.41
C SER A 152 24.34 0.54 12.44
N VAL A 153 25.20 1.12 11.60
CA VAL A 153 24.78 2.08 10.57
C VAL A 153 23.87 1.41 9.53
N GLN A 154 24.17 0.19 9.11
CA GLN A 154 23.33 -0.60 8.22
C GLN A 154 21.91 -0.75 8.78
N ILE A 155 21.80 -1.24 10.03
CA ILE A 155 20.50 -1.48 10.68
C ILE A 155 19.70 -0.16 10.76
N ILE A 156 20.35 0.92 11.17
CA ILE A 156 19.70 2.24 11.28
C ILE A 156 19.15 2.69 9.93
N VAL A 157 19.96 2.63 8.88
CA VAL A 157 19.54 3.03 7.51
C VAL A 157 18.41 2.15 7.02
N GLU A 158 18.54 0.82 7.19
CA GLU A 158 17.53 -0.15 6.76
C GLU A 158 16.19 0.09 7.47
N VAL A 159 16.21 0.28 8.79
CA VAL A 159 15.00 0.53 9.59
C VAL A 159 14.35 1.86 9.24
N ILE A 160 15.12 2.95 9.08
CA ILE A 160 14.58 4.26 8.73
C ILE A 160 13.90 4.22 7.36
N VAL A 161 14.58 3.68 6.35
CA VAL A 161 14.03 3.64 4.98
C VAL A 161 12.83 2.69 4.90
N ALA A 162 12.88 1.53 5.57
CA ALA A 162 11.76 0.60 5.64
C ALA A 162 10.54 1.25 6.33
N TYR A 163 10.77 1.96 7.44
CA TYR A 163 9.71 2.68 8.16
C TYR A 163 9.03 3.72 7.27
N ILE A 164 9.81 4.55 6.59
CA ILE A 164 9.27 5.57 5.67
C ILE A 164 8.45 4.91 4.56
N ALA A 165 8.94 3.83 3.97
CA ALA A 165 8.24 3.11 2.90
C ALA A 165 6.89 2.53 3.37
N ILE A 166 6.86 1.94 4.58
CA ILE A 166 5.64 1.38 5.16
C ILE A 166 4.64 2.49 5.49
N VAL A 167 5.07 3.57 6.14
CA VAL A 167 4.19 4.66 6.55
C VAL A 167 3.58 5.35 5.33
N LEU A 168 4.39 5.71 4.33
CA LEU A 168 3.90 6.33 3.09
C LEU A 168 2.99 5.38 2.30
N GLY A 169 3.30 4.09 2.27
CA GLY A 169 2.43 3.10 1.61
C GLY A 169 1.07 2.97 2.30
N LEU A 170 1.03 2.94 3.64
CA LEU A 170 -0.23 2.91 4.41
C LEU A 170 -1.03 4.21 4.24
N GLU A 171 -0.37 5.37 4.27
CA GLU A 171 -1.01 6.66 4.03
C GLU A 171 -1.68 6.72 2.66
N ASN A 172 -0.99 6.24 1.64
CA ASN A 172 -1.52 6.18 0.27
C ASN A 172 -2.75 5.25 0.14
N MET A 173 -2.83 4.18 0.97
CA MET A 173 -4.03 3.32 1.06
C MET A 173 -5.22 4.02 1.74
N GLY A 174 -5.03 5.21 2.33
CA GLY A 174 -6.04 5.96 3.05
C GLY A 174 -6.08 5.69 4.57
N PHE A 175 -5.08 4.98 5.13
CA PHE A 175 -4.97 4.83 6.57
C PHE A 175 -4.50 6.13 7.23
N LYS A 176 -5.10 6.47 8.39
CA LYS A 176 -4.64 7.61 9.20
C LYS A 176 -3.37 7.24 9.95
N VAL A 177 -2.23 7.55 9.36
CA VAL A 177 -0.90 7.22 9.91
C VAL A 177 -0.29 8.37 10.73
N THR A 178 -1.08 9.36 11.13
CA THR A 178 -0.63 10.57 11.85
C THR A 178 0.24 10.23 13.06
N ILE A 179 -0.19 9.24 13.88
CA ILE A 179 0.57 8.80 15.07
C ILE A 179 1.95 8.25 14.68
N LEU A 180 2.03 7.49 13.59
CA LEU A 180 3.30 6.96 13.09
C LEU A 180 4.22 8.08 12.61
N LEU A 181 3.67 9.03 11.83
CA LEU A 181 4.42 10.19 11.34
C LEU A 181 4.93 11.05 12.49
N ASP A 182 4.10 11.33 13.51
CA ASP A 182 4.49 12.10 14.69
C ASP A 182 5.56 11.38 15.52
N ALA A 183 5.42 10.07 15.72
CA ALA A 183 6.43 9.27 16.41
C ALA A 183 7.79 9.34 15.69
N PHE A 184 7.78 9.19 14.36
CA PHE A 184 9.01 9.33 13.56
C PHE A 184 9.59 10.74 13.65
N ARG A 185 8.76 11.77 13.55
CA ARG A 185 9.16 13.17 13.63
C ARG A 185 9.84 13.47 14.99
N ILE A 186 9.26 12.99 16.09
CA ILE A 186 9.82 13.18 17.44
C ILE A 186 11.17 12.45 17.53
N ALA A 187 11.24 11.19 17.13
CA ALA A 187 12.47 10.40 17.19
C ALA A 187 13.57 10.99 16.30
N PHE A 188 13.23 11.42 15.08
CA PHE A 188 14.18 12.02 14.15
C PHE A 188 14.66 13.38 14.65
N THR A 189 13.77 14.21 15.20
CA THR A 189 14.14 15.50 15.79
C THR A 189 15.10 15.32 16.97
N ALA A 190 14.82 14.37 17.86
CA ALA A 190 15.72 14.04 18.97
C ALA A 190 17.10 13.57 18.46
N PHE A 191 17.13 12.72 17.44
CA PHE A 191 18.38 12.27 16.81
C PHE A 191 19.18 13.44 16.23
N VAL A 192 18.52 14.34 15.49
CA VAL A 192 19.18 15.53 14.90
C VAL A 192 19.75 16.44 15.98
N ILE A 193 19.01 16.67 17.09
CA ILE A 193 19.50 17.48 18.22
C ILE A 193 20.74 16.84 18.84
N ILE A 194 20.71 15.54 19.13
CA ILE A 194 21.86 14.82 19.69
C ILE A 194 23.06 14.90 18.73
N ALA A 195 22.84 14.67 17.44
CA ALA A 195 23.89 14.74 16.43
C ALA A 195 24.51 16.16 16.37
N ALA A 196 23.67 17.20 16.41
CA ALA A 196 24.12 18.59 16.40
C ALA A 196 24.97 18.94 17.65
N ILE A 197 24.56 18.45 18.82
CA ILE A 197 25.32 18.64 20.07
C ILE A 197 26.68 17.94 19.99
N VAL A 198 26.69 16.66 19.57
CA VAL A 198 27.93 15.87 19.43
C VAL A 198 28.88 16.51 18.42
N PHE A 199 28.34 16.93 17.26
CA PHE A 199 29.13 17.63 16.24
C PHE A 199 29.68 18.97 16.75
N GLY A 200 28.85 19.77 17.43
CA GLY A 200 29.23 21.04 18.01
C GLY A 200 30.35 20.90 19.04
N ILE A 201 30.24 19.92 19.96
CA ILE A 201 31.28 19.63 20.95
C ILE A 201 32.57 19.15 20.26
N SER A 202 32.47 18.24 19.28
CA SER A 202 33.64 17.72 18.54
C SER A 202 34.34 18.82 17.78
N PHE A 203 33.57 19.72 17.15
CA PHE A 203 34.11 20.89 16.46
C PHE A 203 34.83 21.86 17.43
N ALA A 204 34.16 22.18 18.53
CA ALA A 204 34.75 23.06 19.56
C ALA A 204 36.05 22.48 20.15
N MET A 205 36.11 21.17 20.37
CA MET A 205 37.32 20.51 20.86
C MET A 205 38.43 20.50 19.78
N SER A 206 38.12 20.32 18.55
CA SER A 206 39.08 20.29 17.43
C SER A 206 39.74 21.67 17.21
N TYR A 207 38.94 22.73 17.33
CA TYR A 207 39.40 24.11 17.10
C TYR A 207 39.65 24.90 18.39
N LYS A 208 39.84 24.20 19.53
CA LYS A 208 40.00 24.83 20.87
C LYS A 208 41.10 25.89 20.91
N LYS A 209 42.23 25.67 20.22
CA LYS A 209 43.35 26.64 20.22
C LYS A 209 42.99 27.89 19.45
N GLU A 210 42.46 27.74 18.22
CA GLU A 210 42.05 28.87 17.39
C GLU A 210 40.95 29.71 18.06
N ILE A 211 39.97 29.06 18.70
CA ILE A 211 38.91 29.76 19.44
C ILE A 211 39.46 30.53 20.65
N GLN A 212 40.45 29.97 21.37
CA GLN A 212 41.10 30.67 22.48
C GLN A 212 41.93 31.84 22.02
N ASP A 213 42.65 31.75 20.93
CA ASP A 213 43.46 32.85 20.38
C ASP A 213 42.55 33.95 19.84
N PHE A 214 41.46 33.62 19.17
CA PHE A 214 40.44 34.58 18.75
C PHE A 214 39.81 35.31 19.93
N ALA A 215 39.42 34.61 20.99
CA ALA A 215 38.86 35.21 22.21
C ALA A 215 39.84 36.11 22.94
N ARG A 216 41.16 35.83 22.89
CA ARG A 216 42.21 36.69 23.46
C ARG A 216 42.39 38.00 22.67
N THR A 217 42.19 37.95 21.36
CA THR A 217 42.31 39.14 20.48
C THR A 217 41.19 40.15 20.73
N PHE A 218 39.98 39.69 21.17
CA PHE A 218 38.86 40.55 21.53
C PHE A 218 38.95 41.11 22.94
N LYS A 219 39.86 40.63 23.79
CA LYS A 219 40.03 41.12 25.19
C LYS A 219 41.11 42.21 25.31
N ARG A 220 41.72 42.60 24.22
CA ARG A 220 42.64 43.73 24.15
C ARG A 220 41.96 44.93 23.44
#